data_830c2493b5a898ea00bd5c642585558e
#
_entry.id   830c2493b5a898ea00bd5c642585558e
#
_cell.length_a   1.000
_cell.length_b   1.000
_cell.length_c   1.000
_cell.angle_alpha   90.00
_cell.angle_beta   90.00
_cell.angle_gamma   90.00
#
_symmetry.space_group_name_H-M   'P 1'
#
loop_
_entity.id
_entity.type
_entity.pdbx_description
1 polymer ?
#
loop_
_entity_poly.entity_id
_entity_poly.type
_entity_poly.pdbx_seq_one_letter_code
_entity_poly.pdbx_strand_id
1 'polypeptide(L)' 'MAKNLKNVNLNGLTTVQKRQMSKHKVHHTKKHLSMMATEMRKGKSFKQAHNKAQKMVGK' A
#
# COMPACT_ATOMS: atom_id res chain seq x y z
N MET A 1 16.63 8.51 2.67
CA MET A 1 16.01 8.42 3.08
C MET A 1 15.05 7.76 2.74
N ALA A 2 14.89 7.11 2.88
CA ALA A 2 14.04 6.38 2.53
C ALA A 2 12.87 6.60 2.97
N LYS A 3 12.17 6.91 2.28
CA LYS A 3 11.01 7.09 2.61
C LYS A 3 10.27 5.96 2.13
N ASN A 4 10.81 4.86 1.73
CA ASN A 4 10.07 3.69 1.32
C ASN A 4 9.45 3.06 2.52
N LEU A 5 8.19 2.86 2.53
CA LEU A 5 7.50 2.25 3.65
C LEU A 5 7.92 0.80 3.72
N LYS A 6 8.84 0.47 4.60
CA LYS A 6 9.34 -0.90 4.72
C LYS A 6 9.83 -1.43 3.38
N ASN A 7 10.44 -0.52 2.59
CA ASN A 7 10.96 -0.87 1.28
C ASN A 7 9.88 -1.23 0.26
N VAL A 8 8.69 -0.77 0.47
CA VAL A 8 7.61 -0.97 -0.50
C VAL A 8 7.74 0.08 -1.59
N ASN A 9 7.64 -0.34 -2.84
CA ASN A 9 7.75 0.57 -3.96
C ASN A 9 6.44 1.35 -4.12
N LEU A 10 6.53 2.66 -4.01
CA LEU A 10 5.36 3.52 -4.11
C LEU A 10 5.26 4.25 -5.44
N ASN A 11 6.11 3.89 -6.40
CA ASN A 11 6.07 4.53 -7.70
C ASN A 11 4.71 4.28 -8.36
N GLY A 12 4.22 5.29 -9.05
CA GLY A 12 2.95 5.16 -9.74
C GLY A 12 1.73 5.51 -8.92
N LEU A 13 1.91 5.76 -7.63
CA LEU A 13 0.80 6.13 -6.77
C LEU A 13 0.65 7.65 -6.73
N THR A 14 -0.56 8.09 -6.46
CA THR A 14 -0.81 9.53 -6.32
C THR A 14 -0.26 10.01 -4.99
N THR A 15 -0.17 11.33 -4.84
CA THR A 15 0.33 11.90 -3.58
C THR A 15 -0.58 11.49 -2.42
N VAL A 16 -1.89 11.47 -2.67
CA VAL A 16 -2.84 11.08 -1.62
C VAL A 16 -2.64 9.62 -1.24
N GLN A 17 -2.45 8.77 -2.23
CA GLN A 17 -2.24 7.35 -1.96
C GLN A 17 -0.94 7.11 -1.19
N LYS A 18 0.12 7.84 -1.54
CA LYS A 18 1.37 7.71 -0.82
C LYS A 18 1.22 8.12 0.64
N ARG A 19 0.43 9.17 0.88
CA ARG A 19 0.18 9.64 2.23
C ARG A 19 -0.62 8.60 3.01
N GLN A 20 -1.61 8.00 2.36
CA GLN A 20 -2.43 6.98 3.01
C GLN A 20 -1.58 5.76 3.36
N MET A 21 -0.70 5.37 2.45
CA MET A 21 0.20 4.25 2.72
C MET A 21 1.10 4.55 3.91
N SER A 22 1.58 5.78 3.98
CA SER A 22 2.46 6.19 5.06
C SER A 22 1.79 6.03 6.42
N LYS A 23 0.51 6.30 6.50
CA LYS A 23 -0.22 6.17 7.76
C LYS A 23 -0.43 4.72 8.14
N HIS A 24 -0.42 3.83 7.16
CA HIS A 24 -0.69 2.42 7.44
C HIS A 24 0.55 1.57 7.61
N LYS A 25 1.71 2.13 7.36
CA LYS A 25 2.93 1.32 7.37
C LYS A 25 3.21 0.66 8.72
N VAL A 26 2.78 1.29 9.80
CA VAL A 26 3.05 0.75 11.13
C VAL A 26 2.06 -0.32 11.54
N HIS A 27 0.98 -0.46 10.79
CA HIS A 27 -0.05 -1.42 11.14
C HIS A 27 -0.06 -2.66 10.26
N HIS A 28 0.73 -2.64 9.19
CA HIS A 28 0.69 -3.75 8.24
C HIS A 28 2.08 -4.21 7.88
N THR A 29 2.17 -5.46 7.43
CA THR A 29 3.45 -6.02 7.03
C THR A 29 3.82 -5.50 5.65
N LYS A 30 5.08 -5.71 5.27
CA LYS A 30 5.55 -5.33 3.96
C LYS A 30 4.74 -6.00 2.86
N LYS A 31 4.39 -7.27 3.09
CA LYS A 31 3.64 -8.03 2.10
C LYS A 31 2.27 -7.40 1.86
N HIS A 32 1.60 -7.01 2.93
CA HIS A 32 0.30 -6.36 2.83
C HIS A 32 0.42 -5.03 2.08
N LEU A 33 1.42 -4.24 2.45
CA LEU A 33 1.63 -2.93 1.82
C LEU A 33 1.99 -3.06 0.35
N SER A 34 2.79 -4.06 0.01
CA SER A 34 3.16 -4.29 -1.39
C SER A 34 1.95 -4.65 -2.23
N MET A 35 1.07 -5.47 -1.67
CA MET A 35 -0.15 -5.85 -2.37
C MET A 35 -1.02 -4.62 -2.61
N MET A 36 -1.14 -3.77 -1.59
CA MET A 36 -1.94 -2.56 -1.72
C MET A 36 -1.38 -1.65 -2.81
N ALA A 37 -0.06 -1.46 -2.83
CA ALA A 37 0.56 -0.60 -3.82
C ALA A 37 0.33 -1.15 -5.23
N THR A 38 0.45 -2.45 -5.39
CA THR A 38 0.26 -3.09 -6.68
C THR A 38 -1.17 -2.88 -7.17
N GLU A 39 -2.14 -3.07 -6.29
CA GLU A 39 -3.53 -2.91 -6.68
C GLU A 39 -3.86 -1.45 -7.03
N MET A 40 -3.30 -0.52 -6.30
CA MET A 40 -3.54 0.89 -6.59
C MET A 40 -2.92 1.28 -7.94
N ARG A 41 -1.77 0.68 -8.31
CA ARG A 41 -1.18 0.96 -9.61
C ARG A 41 -2.06 0.44 -10.74
N LYS A 42 -2.87 -0.57 -10.45
CA LYS A 42 -3.78 -1.11 -11.45
C LYS A 42 -5.04 -0.28 -11.59
N GLY A 43 -5.15 0.78 -10.80
CA GLY A 43 -6.30 1.65 -10.89
C GLY A 43 -7.31 1.50 -9.77
N LYS A 44 -7.01 0.68 -8.77
CA LYS A 44 -7.93 0.51 -7.68
C LYS A 44 -7.80 1.64 -6.68
N SER A 45 -8.88 1.92 -5.95
CA SER A 45 -8.84 2.93 -4.92
C SER A 45 -8.08 2.37 -3.72
N PHE A 46 -7.73 3.24 -2.80
CA PHE A 46 -7.05 2.81 -1.58
C PHE A 46 -7.91 1.80 -0.82
N LYS A 47 -9.19 2.08 -0.72
CA LYS A 47 -10.09 1.19 0.01
C LYS A 47 -10.17 -0.19 -0.65
N GLN A 48 -10.27 -0.22 -1.97
CA GLN A 48 -10.33 -1.49 -2.68
C GLN A 48 -9.02 -2.25 -2.53
N ALA A 49 -7.91 -1.54 -2.62
CA ALA A 49 -6.60 -2.16 -2.48
C ALA A 49 -6.44 -2.74 -1.07
N HIS A 50 -6.88 -2.00 -0.08
CA HIS A 50 -6.79 -2.44 1.30
C HIS A 50 -7.63 -3.69 1.54
N ASN A 51 -8.85 -3.68 1.03
CA ASN A 51 -9.73 -4.83 1.20
C ASN A 51 -9.16 -6.08 0.54
N LYS A 52 -8.59 -5.91 -0.64
CA LYS A 52 -7.99 -7.03 -1.33
C LYS A 52 -6.78 -7.57 -0.58
N ALA A 53 -5.92 -6.68 -0.12
CA ALA A 53 -4.73 -7.10 0.61
C ALA A 53 -5.13 -7.80 1.90
N GLN A 54 -6.16 -7.31 2.56
CA GLN A 54 -6.64 -7.92 3.79
C GLN A 54 -7.13 -9.34 3.53
N LYS A 55 -7.81 -9.52 2.41
CA LYS A 55 -8.33 -10.84 2.08
C LYS A 55 -7.23 -11.80 1.64
N MET A 56 -6.28 -11.30 0.88
CA MET A 56 -5.25 -12.17 0.33
C MET A 56 -4.07 -12.42 1.27
N VAL A 57 -3.70 -11.41 2.02
CA VAL A 57 -2.55 -11.51 2.90
C VAL A 57 -2.96 -11.63 4.37
N GLY A 58 -4.01 -10.93 4.75
CA GLY A 58 -4.53 -11.00 6.10
C GLY A 58 -3.91 -10.01 7.06
N LYS A 59 -2.78 -9.46 6.71
CA LYS A 59 -2.14 -8.50 7.61
C LYS A 59 -1.57 -7.33 6.88
#